data_fa2afb1086d781e576a4f9a73f21cc5a
#
_entry.id   fa2afb1086d781e576a4f9a73f21cc5a
#
_cell.length_a   1.000
_cell.length_b   1.000
_cell.length_c   1.000
_cell.angle_alpha   90.00
_cell.angle_beta   90.00
_cell.angle_gamma   90.00
#
_symmetry.space_group_name_H-M   'P 1'
#
loop_
_entity.id
_entity.type
_entity.pdbx_description
1 polymer ?
#
loop_
_entity_poly.entity_id
_entity_poly.type
_entity_poly.pdbx_seq_one_letter_code
_entity_poly.pdbx_strand_id
1 'polypeptide(L)'
;MHTNTGFPADFLWGGAAAANQFEGAYNVDGKGLSVQDVTPKGGFGHITDGPTPDNLKLEGIDFYHRYKDDVKLFAEMGFKVFRTSIAWSRIFPNGDETEPNEAGLQFYDDLFDELLAHNIEPLITLSHYETPLHLSKTYDGWVNRKMIDFYENYVRTVFNRYKGKVKYWLTFNEINSILHAPFMSGGISTSPDKLSQKDLYQAVHHELVASALATKIGHEIMPEAQIGCMVLAMPTYPLTSHPDDIIAVMEAERKNYFFSDVHVRGTYPGYMKRYFRENNIELDVTEEDLEILKNTVDFISFSYYMSTTETADESKRKAGAGNILGGVQNPYLEASEWGWQIDPQGLRVVLNEFWDRYQKPLFIVENGLGAIDQLEKDENGNYTVNDDYRINYLSAHLSQVKEAIKDGVDLMGYTSWGCIDLVSASTAEMKKRYDFIYVDRNNDGTGTLNRYKKKSFDWYKNVIATNGEDL
;
A
#
# COMPACT_ATOMS: atom_id res chain seq x y z
N MET A 1 11.48 11.28 -31.85
CA MET A 1 10.59 10.54 -30.93
C MET A 1 11.39 9.37 -30.40
N HIS A 2 11.77 9.36 -29.12
CA HIS A 2 12.37 8.18 -28.50
C HIS A 2 11.20 7.27 -28.10
N THR A 3 11.01 6.18 -28.81
CA THR A 3 10.10 5.10 -28.38
C THR A 3 10.87 4.25 -27.39
N ASN A 4 10.45 4.24 -26.12
CA ASN A 4 10.98 3.30 -25.15
C ASN A 4 10.64 1.88 -25.62
N THR A 5 11.66 1.06 -25.84
CA THR A 5 11.49 -0.33 -26.28
C THR A 5 11.49 -1.32 -25.12
N GLY A 6 11.77 -0.85 -23.89
CA GLY A 6 11.84 -1.63 -22.67
C GLY A 6 11.90 -0.75 -21.43
N PHE A 7 12.26 -1.33 -20.30
CA PHE A 7 12.39 -0.58 -19.05
C PHE A 7 13.48 0.48 -19.14
N PRO A 8 13.26 1.70 -18.59
CA PRO A 8 14.30 2.74 -18.53
C PRO A 8 15.56 2.25 -17.80
N ALA A 9 16.73 2.79 -18.18
CA ALA A 9 18.00 2.39 -17.58
C ALA A 9 18.09 2.72 -16.06
N ASP A 10 17.35 3.74 -15.62
CA ASP A 10 17.23 4.19 -14.24
C ASP A 10 15.99 3.66 -13.52
N PHE A 11 15.36 2.62 -14.07
CA PHE A 11 14.15 2.01 -13.51
C PHE A 11 14.39 1.49 -12.09
N LEU A 12 13.51 1.85 -11.17
CA LEU A 12 13.63 1.52 -9.76
C LEU A 12 13.00 0.14 -9.48
N TRP A 13 13.82 -0.90 -9.62
CA TRP A 13 13.45 -2.26 -9.23
C TRP A 13 13.57 -2.47 -7.73
N GLY A 14 12.60 -3.10 -7.10
CA GLY A 14 12.72 -3.44 -5.69
C GLY A 14 11.57 -4.26 -5.15
N GLY A 15 11.41 -4.19 -3.84
CA GLY A 15 10.36 -4.87 -3.10
C GLY A 15 9.72 -3.98 -2.04
N ALA A 16 8.58 -4.41 -1.53
CA ALA A 16 7.77 -3.66 -0.60
C ALA A 16 7.36 -4.50 0.62
N ALA A 17 7.25 -3.82 1.75
CA ALA A 17 6.65 -4.30 2.99
C ALA A 17 5.96 -3.14 3.72
N ALA A 18 5.36 -3.41 4.87
CA ALA A 18 4.75 -2.40 5.74
C ALA A 18 5.12 -2.65 7.20
N ALA A 19 5.41 -1.60 7.95
CA ALA A 19 5.90 -1.66 9.32
C ALA A 19 5.05 -2.60 10.20
N ASN A 20 3.73 -2.44 10.20
CA ASN A 20 2.83 -3.25 11.03
C ASN A 20 2.80 -4.74 10.69
N GLN A 21 3.19 -5.12 9.47
CA GLN A 21 3.09 -6.51 9.01
C GLN A 21 4.37 -7.31 9.20
N PHE A 22 5.52 -6.64 9.48
CA PHE A 22 6.79 -7.34 9.53
C PHE A 22 7.74 -6.91 10.66
N GLU A 23 7.69 -5.65 11.13
CA GLU A 23 8.63 -5.15 12.14
C GLU A 23 8.55 -5.91 13.46
N GLY A 24 7.35 -6.12 13.97
CA GLY A 24 7.16 -6.62 15.33
C GLY A 24 7.56 -5.57 16.37
N ALA A 25 8.11 -6.04 17.51
CA ALA A 25 8.57 -5.14 18.59
C ALA A 25 7.53 -4.09 18.98
N TYR A 26 6.25 -4.50 19.07
CA TYR A 26 5.10 -3.61 19.22
C TYR A 26 5.12 -2.75 20.50
N ASN A 27 5.86 -3.17 21.51
CA ASN A 27 5.98 -2.51 22.81
C ASN A 27 7.45 -2.22 23.20
N VAL A 28 8.35 -2.19 22.23
CA VAL A 28 9.78 -1.95 22.45
C VAL A 28 10.12 -0.49 22.18
N ASP A 29 11.08 0.05 22.95
CA ASP A 29 11.65 1.39 22.78
C ASP A 29 10.59 2.52 22.79
N GLY A 30 9.58 2.37 23.62
CA GLY A 30 8.53 3.38 23.83
C GLY A 30 7.46 3.45 22.73
N LYS A 31 7.42 2.49 21.81
CA LYS A 31 6.33 2.43 20.81
C LYS A 31 4.97 2.37 21.49
N GLY A 32 4.04 3.22 21.07
CA GLY A 32 2.63 3.12 21.44
C GLY A 32 1.85 2.13 20.60
N LEU A 33 0.62 1.86 21.00
CA LEU A 33 -0.27 0.96 20.25
C LEU A 33 -0.85 1.65 19.02
N SER A 34 -1.01 0.89 17.96
CA SER A 34 -1.75 1.26 16.75
C SER A 34 -3.03 0.44 16.61
N VAL A 35 -3.88 0.81 15.67
CA VAL A 35 -5.08 0.05 15.31
C VAL A 35 -4.76 -1.39 14.89
N GLN A 36 -3.55 -1.65 14.40
CA GLN A 36 -3.11 -2.99 14.01
C GLN A 36 -2.86 -3.92 15.21
N ASP A 37 -2.50 -3.35 16.35
CA ASP A 37 -2.21 -4.13 17.56
C ASP A 37 -3.48 -4.71 18.22
N VAL A 38 -4.66 -4.25 17.79
CA VAL A 38 -5.97 -4.68 18.28
C VAL A 38 -6.84 -5.37 17.21
N THR A 39 -6.25 -5.77 16.09
CA THR A 39 -6.93 -6.50 15.01
C THR A 39 -6.26 -7.85 14.74
N PRO A 40 -6.45 -8.84 15.67
CA PRO A 40 -5.73 -10.13 15.60
C PRO A 40 -6.15 -11.02 14.41
N LYS A 41 -7.27 -10.70 13.75
CA LYS A 41 -7.78 -11.43 12.56
C LYS A 41 -7.76 -10.58 11.29
N GLY A 42 -6.95 -9.52 11.28
CA GLY A 42 -6.77 -8.66 10.12
C GLY A 42 -7.83 -7.56 9.98
N GLY A 43 -7.75 -6.82 8.87
CA GLY A 43 -8.51 -5.60 8.66
C GLY A 43 -10.04 -5.75 8.62
N PHE A 44 -10.55 -6.94 8.33
CA PHE A 44 -11.98 -7.26 8.33
C PHE A 44 -12.40 -8.13 9.53
N GLY A 45 -11.46 -8.40 10.43
CA GLY A 45 -11.73 -9.16 11.65
C GLY A 45 -12.31 -8.31 12.78
N HIS A 46 -12.53 -8.96 13.93
CA HIS A 46 -12.98 -8.25 15.12
C HIS A 46 -11.87 -7.39 15.73
N ILE A 47 -12.28 -6.33 16.40
CA ILE A 47 -11.41 -5.42 17.14
C ILE A 47 -11.41 -5.84 18.60
N THR A 48 -10.24 -5.95 19.21
CA THR A 48 -10.07 -6.27 20.64
C THR A 48 -9.83 -5.00 21.47
N ASP A 49 -10.04 -5.07 22.77
CA ASP A 49 -9.82 -3.93 23.67
C ASP A 49 -8.32 -3.57 23.80
N GLY A 50 -7.46 -4.54 23.63
CA GLY A 50 -6.00 -4.42 23.66
C GLY A 50 -5.32 -5.55 22.93
N PRO A 51 -3.98 -5.57 22.85
CA PRO A 51 -3.21 -6.62 22.19
C PRO A 51 -3.53 -8.00 22.77
N THR A 52 -3.69 -8.99 21.89
CA THR A 52 -3.94 -10.38 22.26
C THR A 52 -2.86 -11.29 21.69
N PRO A 53 -2.49 -12.40 22.37
CA PRO A 53 -1.37 -13.27 21.96
C PRO A 53 -1.54 -13.91 20.58
N ASP A 54 -2.76 -13.99 20.05
CA ASP A 54 -3.06 -14.53 18.72
C ASP A 54 -2.89 -13.51 17.59
N ASN A 55 -2.48 -12.27 17.91
CA ASN A 55 -2.16 -11.26 16.90
C ASN A 55 -0.70 -11.41 16.48
N LEU A 56 -0.47 -12.05 15.34
CA LEU A 56 0.86 -12.30 14.81
C LEU A 56 1.64 -11.01 14.48
N LYS A 57 0.95 -9.90 14.27
CA LYS A 57 1.59 -8.61 13.97
C LYS A 57 2.38 -8.03 15.15
N LEU A 58 2.06 -8.44 16.39
CA LEU A 58 2.79 -7.97 17.57
C LEU A 58 4.28 -8.32 17.51
N GLU A 59 4.59 -9.46 16.95
CA GLU A 59 5.95 -9.96 16.73
C GLU A 59 6.41 -9.81 15.27
N GLY A 60 5.47 -9.81 14.33
CA GLY A 60 5.75 -9.79 12.89
C GLY A 60 6.71 -10.91 12.50
N ILE A 61 7.74 -10.58 11.77
CA ILE A 61 8.88 -11.46 11.49
C ILE A 61 10.16 -11.01 12.21
N ASP A 62 10.00 -10.19 13.22
CA ASP A 62 11.09 -9.60 14.00
C ASP A 62 12.08 -8.79 13.14
N PHE A 63 11.58 -8.10 12.12
CA PHE A 63 12.41 -7.24 11.28
C PHE A 63 13.09 -6.14 12.09
N TYR A 64 12.44 -5.63 13.13
CA TYR A 64 12.99 -4.61 14.00
C TYR A 64 14.40 -4.93 14.50
N HIS A 65 14.66 -6.18 14.89
CA HIS A 65 15.97 -6.63 15.36
C HIS A 65 16.84 -7.24 14.27
N ARG A 66 16.25 -7.67 13.13
CA ARG A 66 16.94 -8.44 12.07
C ARG A 66 17.14 -7.66 10.76
N TYR A 67 16.75 -6.39 10.70
CA TYR A 67 16.75 -5.61 9.47
C TYR A 67 18.10 -5.61 8.72
N LYS A 68 19.22 -5.62 9.43
CA LYS A 68 20.55 -5.64 8.79
C LYS A 68 20.80 -6.89 7.94
N ASP A 69 20.34 -8.03 8.41
CA ASP A 69 20.49 -9.29 7.66
C ASP A 69 19.46 -9.37 6.53
N ASP A 70 18.24 -8.87 6.76
CA ASP A 70 17.23 -8.82 5.72
C ASP A 70 17.62 -7.84 4.60
N VAL A 71 18.17 -6.66 4.93
CA VAL A 71 18.67 -5.69 3.92
C VAL A 71 19.81 -6.28 3.08
N LYS A 72 20.69 -7.12 3.66
CA LYS A 72 21.71 -7.83 2.87
C LYS A 72 21.10 -8.75 1.81
N LEU A 73 19.99 -9.42 2.13
CA LEU A 73 19.27 -10.26 1.15
C LEU A 73 18.65 -9.39 0.03
N PHE A 74 18.12 -8.22 0.37
CA PHE A 74 17.61 -7.27 -0.63
C PHE A 74 18.75 -6.76 -1.54
N ALA A 75 19.90 -6.45 -0.97
CA ALA A 75 21.09 -6.03 -1.70
C ALA A 75 21.62 -7.17 -2.62
N GLU A 76 21.63 -8.42 -2.13
CA GLU A 76 22.01 -9.58 -2.94
C GLU A 76 21.08 -9.77 -4.15
N MET A 77 19.78 -9.49 -3.97
CA MET A 77 18.79 -9.53 -5.05
C MET A 77 18.96 -8.39 -6.06
N GLY A 78 19.73 -7.36 -5.68
CA GLY A 78 20.02 -6.22 -6.54
C GLY A 78 19.00 -5.08 -6.46
N PHE A 79 18.21 -5.00 -5.39
CA PHE A 79 17.23 -3.91 -5.20
C PHE A 79 17.87 -2.55 -5.41
N LYS A 80 17.16 -1.69 -6.14
CA LYS A 80 17.48 -0.26 -6.30
C LYS A 80 16.65 0.59 -5.34
N VAL A 81 15.49 0.10 -4.94
CA VAL A 81 14.56 0.75 -4.03
C VAL A 81 13.95 -0.28 -3.09
N PHE A 82 13.72 0.09 -1.85
CA PHE A 82 12.93 -0.69 -0.90
C PHE A 82 11.82 0.19 -0.33
N ARG A 83 10.58 -0.26 -0.50
CA ARG A 83 9.43 0.42 0.06
C ARG A 83 9.05 -0.17 1.40
N THR A 84 8.94 0.68 2.41
CA THR A 84 8.32 0.36 3.69
C THR A 84 7.58 1.57 4.25
N SER A 85 7.07 1.46 5.47
CA SER A 85 6.38 2.56 6.16
C SER A 85 7.06 2.90 7.48
N ILE A 86 6.76 4.08 8.00
CA ILE A 86 7.07 4.45 9.38
C ILE A 86 5.85 4.15 10.24
N ALA A 87 6.02 3.40 11.32
CA ALA A 87 4.99 3.25 12.33
C ALA A 87 4.84 4.58 13.09
N TRP A 88 3.74 5.30 12.84
CA TRP A 88 3.48 6.61 13.46
C TRP A 88 3.61 6.54 14.99
N SER A 89 3.09 5.50 15.62
CA SER A 89 3.17 5.30 17.06
C SER A 89 4.56 4.95 17.62
N ARG A 90 5.59 4.71 16.76
CA ARG A 90 6.99 4.70 17.20
C ARG A 90 7.53 6.10 17.40
N ILE A 91 7.03 7.06 16.63
CA ILE A 91 7.50 8.45 16.65
C ILE A 91 6.69 9.26 17.67
N PHE A 92 5.38 9.10 17.68
CA PHE A 92 4.46 9.70 18.66
C PHE A 92 3.57 8.60 19.23
N PRO A 93 3.90 8.04 20.40
CA PRO A 93 3.23 6.84 20.94
C PRO A 93 1.71 6.93 21.06
N ASN A 94 1.17 8.09 21.44
CA ASN A 94 -0.26 8.35 21.44
C ASN A 94 -0.72 9.10 20.18
N GLY A 95 0.18 9.76 19.48
CA GLY A 95 -0.08 10.53 18.27
C GLY A 95 -0.34 12.02 18.49
N ASP A 96 -0.71 12.44 19.70
CA ASP A 96 -1.03 13.82 20.07
C ASP A 96 0.00 14.49 20.99
N GLU A 97 1.14 13.85 21.20
CA GLU A 97 2.27 14.46 21.91
C GLU A 97 2.89 15.60 21.09
N THR A 98 3.50 16.55 21.77
CA THR A 98 4.29 17.62 21.16
C THR A 98 5.73 17.21 20.85
N GLU A 99 6.30 16.31 21.67
CA GLU A 99 7.67 15.84 21.55
C GLU A 99 7.72 14.41 21.04
N PRO A 100 8.60 14.10 20.05
CA PRO A 100 8.71 12.77 19.49
C PRO A 100 9.48 11.83 20.41
N ASN A 101 9.27 10.54 20.22
CA ASN A 101 10.07 9.47 20.80
C ASN A 101 11.38 9.29 20.02
N GLU A 102 12.50 9.69 20.63
CA GLU A 102 13.82 9.66 20.00
C GLU A 102 14.26 8.23 19.61
N ALA A 103 13.92 7.22 20.41
CA ALA A 103 14.27 5.84 20.10
C ALA A 103 13.59 5.34 18.80
N GLY A 104 12.36 5.77 18.55
CA GLY A 104 11.66 5.48 17.29
C GLY A 104 12.30 6.19 16.10
N LEU A 105 12.69 7.45 16.25
CA LEU A 105 13.41 8.19 15.21
C LEU A 105 14.76 7.54 14.90
N GLN A 106 15.48 7.09 15.91
CA GLN A 106 16.80 6.46 15.74
C GLN A 106 16.70 5.11 15.00
N PHE A 107 15.66 4.31 15.28
CA PHE A 107 15.46 3.05 14.55
C PHE A 107 15.38 3.28 13.04
N TYR A 108 14.59 4.26 12.60
CA TYR A 108 14.47 4.55 11.16
C TYR A 108 15.71 5.24 10.59
N ASP A 109 16.46 6.04 11.38
CA ASP A 109 17.78 6.51 10.96
C ASP A 109 18.71 5.33 10.62
N ASP A 110 18.78 4.35 11.52
CA ASP A 110 19.64 3.18 11.36
C ASP A 110 19.20 2.32 10.18
N LEU A 111 17.89 2.13 9.99
CA LEU A 111 17.36 1.39 8.85
C LEU A 111 17.67 2.09 7.52
N PHE A 112 17.45 3.39 7.44
CA PHE A 112 17.68 4.13 6.19
C PHE A 112 19.17 4.22 5.87
N ASP A 113 20.03 4.38 6.87
CA ASP A 113 21.48 4.34 6.70
C ASP A 113 21.95 2.97 6.19
N GLU A 114 21.38 1.87 6.70
CA GLU A 114 21.71 0.52 6.23
C GLU A 114 21.27 0.31 4.76
N LEU A 115 20.08 0.77 4.39
CA LEU A 115 19.61 0.72 2.99
C LEU A 115 20.55 1.51 2.07
N LEU A 116 20.87 2.74 2.42
CA LEU A 116 21.75 3.61 1.63
C LEU A 116 23.17 3.07 1.53
N ALA A 117 23.70 2.43 2.59
CA ALA A 117 24.99 1.76 2.57
C ALA A 117 25.06 0.62 1.53
N HIS A 118 23.92 0.06 1.18
CA HIS A 118 23.77 -0.95 0.12
C HIS A 118 23.30 -0.39 -1.22
N ASN A 119 23.28 0.95 -1.39
CA ASN A 119 22.76 1.64 -2.59
C ASN A 119 21.28 1.33 -2.88
N ILE A 120 20.48 1.14 -1.86
CA ILE A 120 19.04 0.93 -1.95
C ILE A 120 18.35 2.22 -1.51
N GLU A 121 17.60 2.86 -2.40
CA GLU A 121 16.81 4.05 -2.08
C GLU A 121 15.62 3.68 -1.18
N PRO A 122 15.42 4.37 -0.04
CA PRO A 122 14.20 4.24 0.73
C PRO A 122 13.02 4.90 -0.02
N LEU A 123 11.90 4.18 -0.14
CA LEU A 123 10.60 4.71 -0.56
C LEU A 123 9.65 4.55 0.64
N ILE A 124 9.27 5.64 1.27
CA ILE A 124 8.67 5.60 2.60
C ILE A 124 7.22 6.07 2.59
N THR A 125 6.34 5.21 3.07
CA THR A 125 4.93 5.54 3.32
C THR A 125 4.79 6.14 4.72
N LEU A 126 4.23 7.33 4.82
CA LEU A 126 4.03 8.04 6.09
C LEU A 126 3.00 7.35 6.98
N SER A 127 1.88 6.91 6.41
CA SER A 127 0.84 6.18 7.14
C SER A 127 0.37 4.95 6.34
N HIS A 128 0.66 3.76 6.87
CA HIS A 128 0.27 2.49 6.26
C HIS A 128 -0.63 1.69 7.20
N TYR A 129 -1.89 2.13 7.32
CA TYR A 129 -2.89 1.48 8.16
C TYR A 129 -2.53 1.45 9.65
N GLU A 130 -1.73 2.39 10.13
CA GLU A 130 -1.20 2.42 11.49
C GLU A 130 -1.54 3.69 12.26
N THR A 131 -2.80 4.12 12.23
CA THR A 131 -3.24 5.20 13.11
C THR A 131 -2.95 4.83 14.56
N PRO A 132 -2.29 5.71 15.36
CA PRO A 132 -2.15 5.49 16.80
C PRO A 132 -3.49 5.19 17.46
N LEU A 133 -3.54 4.14 18.26
CA LEU A 133 -4.82 3.66 18.85
C LEU A 133 -5.48 4.71 19.75
N HIS A 134 -4.68 5.51 20.44
CA HIS A 134 -5.18 6.63 21.24
C HIS A 134 -5.96 7.64 20.38
N LEU A 135 -5.46 7.98 19.19
CA LEU A 135 -6.15 8.89 18.27
C LEU A 135 -7.46 8.29 17.76
N SER A 136 -7.47 6.98 17.51
CA SER A 136 -8.70 6.27 17.16
C SER A 136 -9.74 6.32 18.27
N LYS A 137 -9.36 5.96 19.49
CA LYS A 137 -10.28 5.88 20.64
C LYS A 137 -10.75 7.25 21.15
N THR A 138 -9.87 8.25 21.14
CA THR A 138 -10.14 9.57 21.72
C THR A 138 -10.80 10.52 20.74
N TYR A 139 -10.43 10.44 19.46
CA TYR A 139 -10.84 11.41 18.44
C TYR A 139 -11.68 10.77 17.31
N ASP A 140 -11.94 9.48 17.36
CA ASP A 140 -12.58 8.73 16.27
C ASP A 140 -11.78 8.80 14.96
N GLY A 141 -10.45 8.81 15.06
CA GLY A 141 -9.56 8.86 13.92
C GLY A 141 -9.85 10.04 12.98
N TRP A 142 -9.78 9.80 11.71
CA TRP A 142 -9.86 10.84 10.68
C TRP A 142 -11.22 11.55 10.54
N VAL A 143 -12.27 11.09 11.23
CA VAL A 143 -13.52 11.86 11.36
C VAL A 143 -13.25 13.19 12.04
N ASN A 144 -12.31 13.26 12.98
CA ASN A 144 -11.98 14.46 13.72
C ASN A 144 -10.93 15.31 12.97
N ARG A 145 -11.24 16.58 12.74
CA ARG A 145 -10.34 17.51 12.06
C ARG A 145 -8.98 17.68 12.72
N LYS A 146 -8.86 17.48 14.03
CA LYS A 146 -7.59 17.55 14.76
C LYS A 146 -6.55 16.56 14.25
N MET A 147 -6.98 15.50 13.56
CA MET A 147 -6.05 14.57 12.93
C MET A 147 -5.11 15.25 11.93
N ILE A 148 -5.56 16.31 11.26
CA ILE A 148 -4.72 17.09 10.35
C ILE A 148 -3.53 17.69 11.11
N ASP A 149 -3.78 18.28 12.28
CA ASP A 149 -2.72 18.90 13.11
C ASP A 149 -1.74 17.85 13.65
N PHE A 150 -2.26 16.71 14.12
CA PHE A 150 -1.42 15.61 14.61
C PHE A 150 -0.55 15.01 13.50
N TYR A 151 -1.12 14.83 12.33
CA TYR A 151 -0.41 14.33 11.16
C TYR A 151 0.63 15.35 10.67
N GLU A 152 0.31 16.64 10.66
CA GLU A 152 1.27 17.71 10.33
C GLU A 152 2.48 17.68 11.25
N ASN A 153 2.28 17.57 12.57
CA ASN A 153 3.37 17.50 13.54
C ASN A 153 4.26 16.28 13.28
N TYR A 154 3.65 15.12 13.03
CA TYR A 154 4.36 13.89 12.67
C TYR A 154 5.16 14.05 11.36
N VAL A 155 4.53 14.57 10.32
CA VAL A 155 5.15 14.77 9.01
C VAL A 155 6.34 15.73 9.09
N ARG A 156 6.19 16.88 9.75
CA ARG A 156 7.28 17.84 9.94
C ARG A 156 8.46 17.21 10.69
N THR A 157 8.17 16.42 11.71
CA THR A 157 9.19 15.73 12.50
C THR A 157 10.00 14.76 11.64
N VAL A 158 9.35 13.86 10.89
CA VAL A 158 10.05 12.85 10.09
C VAL A 158 10.75 13.46 8.87
N PHE A 159 10.15 14.46 8.22
CA PHE A 159 10.79 15.14 7.09
C PHE A 159 12.07 15.88 7.51
N ASN A 160 12.03 16.61 8.63
CA ASN A 160 13.22 17.27 9.16
C ASN A 160 14.30 16.27 9.58
N ARG A 161 13.90 15.13 10.16
CA ARG A 161 14.84 14.11 10.61
C ARG A 161 15.52 13.41 9.44
N TYR A 162 14.76 13.05 8.40
CA TYR A 162 15.25 12.18 7.33
C TYR A 162 15.57 12.91 6.02
N LYS A 163 15.53 14.25 6.00
CA LYS A 163 16.00 15.02 4.85
C LYS A 163 17.45 14.65 4.52
N GLY A 164 17.72 14.47 3.23
CA GLY A 164 19.01 14.00 2.76
C GLY A 164 19.21 12.48 2.80
N LYS A 165 18.30 11.72 3.42
CA LYS A 165 18.30 10.24 3.44
C LYS A 165 17.19 9.65 2.59
N VAL A 166 15.99 10.21 2.66
CA VAL A 166 14.81 9.72 1.96
C VAL A 166 14.37 10.74 0.92
N LYS A 167 14.34 10.30 -0.33
CA LYS A 167 13.93 11.12 -1.48
C LYS A 167 12.47 10.86 -1.89
N TYR A 168 11.99 9.63 -1.74
CA TYR A 168 10.69 9.20 -2.22
C TYR A 168 9.73 8.95 -1.05
N TRP A 169 8.58 9.64 -1.07
CA TRP A 169 7.58 9.58 -0.01
C TRP A 169 6.18 9.32 -0.56
N LEU A 170 5.41 8.52 0.17
CA LEU A 170 3.98 8.33 -0.04
C LEU A 170 3.22 8.79 1.21
N THR A 171 2.15 9.53 1.03
CA THR A 171 1.43 10.15 2.16
C THR A 171 0.60 9.14 2.95
N PHE A 172 -0.25 8.39 2.25
CA PHE A 172 -1.10 7.33 2.81
C PHE A 172 -1.06 6.10 1.94
N ASN A 173 -1.03 4.92 2.55
CA ASN A 173 -1.21 3.67 1.80
C ASN A 173 -2.68 3.49 1.41
N GLU A 174 -2.92 3.18 0.15
CA GLU A 174 -4.27 2.88 -0.38
C GLU A 174 -5.35 3.77 0.23
N ILE A 175 -5.19 5.08 0.11
CA ILE A 175 -6.05 6.08 0.77
C ILE A 175 -7.55 5.84 0.50
N ASN A 176 -7.89 5.27 -0.66
CA ASN A 176 -9.27 4.92 -1.02
C ASN A 176 -9.84 3.73 -0.24
N SER A 177 -9.01 2.96 0.45
CA SER A 177 -9.45 1.84 1.29
C SER A 177 -10.27 2.28 2.52
N ILE A 178 -10.22 3.56 2.90
CA ILE A 178 -11.04 4.09 4.00
C ILE A 178 -12.55 3.89 3.74
N LEU A 179 -12.97 3.85 2.48
CA LEU A 179 -14.36 3.60 2.11
C LEU A 179 -14.82 2.17 2.43
N HIS A 180 -13.90 1.23 2.58
CA HIS A 180 -14.18 -0.19 2.75
C HIS A 180 -13.78 -0.72 4.14
N ALA A 181 -12.70 -0.19 4.71
CA ALA A 181 -12.15 -0.60 6.00
C ALA A 181 -11.83 0.63 6.87
N PRO A 182 -12.83 1.40 7.32
CA PRO A 182 -12.63 2.70 7.95
C PRO A 182 -11.83 2.64 9.25
N PHE A 183 -11.90 1.55 10.04
CA PHE A 183 -11.07 1.38 11.23
C PHE A 183 -9.59 1.14 10.86
N MET A 184 -9.33 0.20 9.97
CA MET A 184 -7.98 -0.15 9.55
C MET A 184 -7.28 1.03 8.84
N SER A 185 -7.98 1.66 7.89
CA SER A 185 -7.41 2.71 7.04
C SER A 185 -7.46 4.08 7.69
N GLY A 186 -8.55 4.44 8.32
CA GLY A 186 -8.79 5.78 8.88
C GLY A 186 -8.80 5.87 10.41
N GLY A 187 -8.55 4.76 11.12
CA GLY A 187 -8.62 4.74 12.58
C GLY A 187 -10.01 5.08 13.15
N ILE A 188 -11.07 4.92 12.35
CA ILE A 188 -12.43 5.30 12.74
C ILE A 188 -12.99 4.21 13.66
N SER A 189 -13.17 4.55 14.94
CA SER A 189 -13.65 3.63 15.97
C SER A 189 -15.17 3.49 16.00
N THR A 190 -15.89 4.43 15.42
CA THR A 190 -17.34 4.31 15.21
C THR A 190 -17.65 3.07 14.38
N SER A 191 -18.54 2.22 14.90
CA SER A 191 -18.89 0.97 14.21
C SER A 191 -19.55 1.22 12.84
N PRO A 192 -19.32 0.34 11.84
CA PRO A 192 -19.82 0.56 10.49
C PRO A 192 -21.33 0.78 10.37
N ASP A 193 -22.13 0.18 11.26
CA ASP A 193 -23.58 0.34 11.30
C ASP A 193 -24.04 1.72 11.80
N LYS A 194 -23.15 2.46 12.49
CA LYS A 194 -23.41 3.80 13.05
C LYS A 194 -22.69 4.91 12.29
N LEU A 195 -21.67 4.56 11.50
CA LEU A 195 -20.89 5.52 10.75
C LEU A 195 -21.73 6.10 9.58
N SER A 196 -22.03 7.39 9.65
CA SER A 196 -22.77 8.06 8.57
C SER A 196 -21.90 8.25 7.33
N GLN A 197 -22.54 8.33 6.15
CA GLN A 197 -21.82 8.66 4.92
C GLN A 197 -21.18 10.07 5.00
N LYS A 198 -21.81 11.00 5.70
CA LYS A 198 -21.23 12.32 5.96
C LYS A 198 -19.91 12.18 6.74
N ASP A 199 -19.89 11.44 7.84
CA ASP A 199 -18.69 11.30 8.67
C ASP A 199 -17.58 10.55 7.93
N LEU A 200 -17.93 9.52 7.15
CA LEU A 200 -16.97 8.80 6.34
C LEU A 200 -16.32 9.71 5.29
N TYR A 201 -17.09 10.49 4.52
CA TYR A 201 -16.55 11.41 3.53
C TYR A 201 -15.90 12.65 4.15
N GLN A 202 -16.28 13.02 5.36
CA GLN A 202 -15.56 14.04 6.14
C GLN A 202 -14.16 13.55 6.51
N ALA A 203 -14.03 12.29 6.92
CA ALA A 203 -12.74 11.67 7.18
C ALA A 203 -11.88 11.61 5.90
N VAL A 204 -12.46 11.24 4.78
CA VAL A 204 -11.80 11.30 3.45
C VAL A 204 -11.30 12.72 3.15
N HIS A 205 -12.13 13.74 3.39
CA HIS A 205 -11.73 15.12 3.20
C HIS A 205 -10.52 15.50 4.06
N HIS A 206 -10.51 15.12 5.33
CA HIS A 206 -9.40 15.39 6.24
C HIS A 206 -8.11 14.68 5.81
N GLU A 207 -8.19 13.44 5.35
CA GLU A 207 -7.01 12.73 4.80
C GLU A 207 -6.48 13.37 3.51
N LEU A 208 -7.37 13.80 2.61
CA LEU A 208 -6.96 14.49 1.38
C LEU A 208 -6.27 15.82 1.67
N VAL A 209 -6.80 16.60 2.62
CA VAL A 209 -6.18 17.84 3.07
C VAL A 209 -4.83 17.56 3.72
N ALA A 210 -4.75 16.57 4.61
CA ALA A 210 -3.50 16.18 5.27
C ALA A 210 -2.44 15.70 4.26
N SER A 211 -2.85 14.94 3.23
CA SER A 211 -1.97 14.50 2.16
C SER A 211 -1.40 15.67 1.34
N ALA A 212 -2.23 16.62 0.99
CA ALA A 212 -1.81 17.84 0.28
C ALA A 212 -0.90 18.72 1.16
N LEU A 213 -1.22 18.83 2.46
CA LEU A 213 -0.41 19.55 3.43
C LEU A 213 0.98 18.89 3.58
N ALA A 214 1.04 17.55 3.65
CA ALA A 214 2.30 16.82 3.67
C ALA A 214 3.13 17.07 2.40
N THR A 215 2.49 17.13 1.24
CA THR A 215 3.16 17.47 -0.03
C THR A 215 3.76 18.88 0.01
N LYS A 216 2.99 19.86 0.48
CA LYS A 216 3.46 21.24 0.68
C LYS A 216 4.68 21.31 1.60
N ILE A 217 4.56 20.72 2.80
CA ILE A 217 5.62 20.71 3.81
C ILE A 217 6.87 20.00 3.28
N GLY A 218 6.68 18.89 2.57
CA GLY A 218 7.78 18.15 1.97
C GLY A 218 8.58 18.99 0.99
N HIS A 219 7.92 19.71 0.10
CA HIS A 219 8.59 20.60 -0.86
C HIS A 219 9.25 21.80 -0.17
N GLU A 220 8.71 22.30 0.96
CA GLU A 220 9.33 23.36 1.76
C GLU A 220 10.62 22.90 2.45
N ILE A 221 10.60 21.70 3.03
CA ILE A 221 11.74 21.16 3.82
C ILE A 221 12.78 20.49 2.92
N MET A 222 12.32 19.80 1.85
CA MET A 222 13.13 18.97 0.97
C MET A 222 12.72 19.26 -0.50
N PRO A 223 13.20 20.35 -1.11
CA PRO A 223 12.77 20.73 -2.47
C PRO A 223 13.04 19.67 -3.54
N GLU A 224 14.00 18.77 -3.31
CA GLU A 224 14.37 17.67 -4.20
C GLU A 224 13.55 16.40 -3.98
N ALA A 225 12.75 16.32 -2.92
CA ALA A 225 11.94 15.15 -2.62
C ALA A 225 10.81 14.97 -3.64
N GLN A 226 10.48 13.71 -3.89
CA GLN A 226 9.35 13.31 -4.72
C GLN A 226 8.26 12.74 -3.80
N ILE A 227 7.09 13.36 -3.82
CA ILE A 227 5.97 13.00 -2.96
C ILE A 227 4.81 12.53 -3.80
N GLY A 228 4.41 11.28 -3.62
CA GLY A 228 3.34 10.64 -4.34
C GLY A 228 2.11 10.38 -3.47
N CYS A 229 0.95 10.26 -4.12
CA CYS A 229 -0.21 9.60 -3.54
C CYS A 229 -0.13 8.10 -3.81
N MET A 230 -0.87 7.31 -3.04
CA MET A 230 -0.95 5.87 -3.24
C MET A 230 -2.41 5.40 -3.13
N VAL A 231 -2.88 4.75 -4.19
CA VAL A 231 -4.25 4.23 -4.30
C VAL A 231 -4.25 2.74 -4.58
N LEU A 232 -5.28 2.04 -4.10
CA LEU A 232 -5.60 0.69 -4.53
C LEU A 232 -6.23 0.78 -5.93
N ALA A 233 -5.57 0.19 -6.93
CA ALA A 233 -6.06 0.16 -8.30
C ALA A 233 -6.64 -1.21 -8.64
N MET A 234 -7.94 -1.23 -8.89
CA MET A 234 -8.68 -2.40 -9.35
C MET A 234 -9.50 -1.98 -10.58
N PRO A 235 -8.99 -2.19 -11.79
CA PRO A 235 -9.73 -1.85 -12.99
C PRO A 235 -11.02 -2.68 -13.04
N THR A 236 -12.11 -2.06 -13.46
CA THR A 236 -13.43 -2.68 -13.46
C THR A 236 -13.88 -2.90 -14.88
N TYR A 237 -14.22 -4.14 -15.22
CA TYR A 237 -14.78 -4.49 -16.53
C TYR A 237 -16.30 -4.57 -16.48
N PRO A 238 -17.01 -4.20 -17.56
CA PRO A 238 -18.43 -4.48 -17.67
C PRO A 238 -18.65 -5.98 -17.90
N LEU A 239 -19.65 -6.57 -17.23
CA LEU A 239 -20.02 -7.98 -17.46
C LEU A 239 -20.49 -8.21 -18.89
N THR A 240 -21.16 -7.22 -19.46
CA THR A 240 -21.65 -7.26 -20.85
C THR A 240 -21.40 -5.92 -21.55
N SER A 241 -21.57 -5.90 -22.86
CA SER A 241 -21.54 -4.66 -23.65
C SER A 241 -22.82 -3.81 -23.54
N HIS A 242 -23.75 -4.15 -22.63
CA HIS A 242 -24.95 -3.35 -22.41
C HIS A 242 -24.58 -1.97 -21.87
N PRO A 243 -25.15 -0.87 -22.42
CA PRO A 243 -24.81 0.50 -21.96
C PRO A 243 -24.96 0.72 -20.46
N ASP A 244 -25.92 0.08 -19.80
CA ASP A 244 -26.11 0.19 -18.35
C ASP A 244 -24.94 -0.45 -17.57
N ASP A 245 -24.36 -1.55 -18.06
CA ASP A 245 -23.16 -2.14 -17.46
C ASP A 245 -21.95 -1.20 -17.59
N ILE A 246 -21.83 -0.50 -18.74
CA ILE A 246 -20.78 0.52 -18.93
C ILE A 246 -20.94 1.69 -17.94
N ILE A 247 -22.18 2.14 -17.71
CA ILE A 247 -22.47 3.19 -16.73
C ILE A 247 -22.16 2.70 -15.31
N ALA A 248 -22.51 1.45 -14.97
CA ALA A 248 -22.21 0.88 -13.66
C ALA A 248 -20.69 0.83 -13.41
N VAL A 249 -19.88 0.45 -14.39
CA VAL A 249 -18.41 0.49 -14.33
C VAL A 249 -17.92 1.91 -14.10
N MET A 250 -18.40 2.88 -14.89
CA MET A 250 -17.96 4.27 -14.74
C MET A 250 -18.26 4.82 -13.34
N GLU A 251 -19.40 4.46 -12.75
CA GLU A 251 -19.77 4.87 -11.39
C GLU A 251 -18.91 4.19 -10.32
N ALA A 252 -18.62 2.91 -10.49
CA ALA A 252 -17.73 2.16 -9.59
C ALA A 252 -16.31 2.74 -9.60
N GLU A 253 -15.75 3.00 -10.78
CA GLU A 253 -14.39 3.53 -10.92
C GLU A 253 -14.25 4.95 -10.40
N ARG A 254 -15.28 5.80 -10.53
CA ARG A 254 -15.26 7.18 -10.01
C ARG A 254 -15.05 7.26 -8.50
N LYS A 255 -15.45 6.24 -7.75
CA LYS A 255 -15.18 6.17 -6.30
C LYS A 255 -13.68 6.04 -6.00
N ASN A 256 -12.93 5.41 -6.90
CA ASN A 256 -11.47 5.30 -6.79
C ASN A 256 -10.76 6.50 -7.44
N TYR A 257 -11.14 6.89 -8.64
CA TYR A 257 -10.57 8.06 -9.32
C TYR A 257 -10.77 9.36 -8.55
N PHE A 258 -11.79 9.45 -7.70
CA PHE A 258 -12.00 10.61 -6.83
C PHE A 258 -10.71 10.98 -6.06
N PHE A 259 -10.07 10.02 -5.45
CA PHE A 259 -8.85 10.24 -4.66
C PHE A 259 -7.68 10.72 -5.52
N SER A 260 -7.40 10.04 -6.62
CA SER A 260 -6.32 10.45 -7.52
C SER A 260 -6.63 11.77 -8.25
N ASP A 261 -7.88 12.02 -8.62
CA ASP A 261 -8.29 13.31 -9.21
C ASP A 261 -7.98 14.47 -8.26
N VAL A 262 -8.29 14.35 -6.98
CA VAL A 262 -8.02 15.42 -6.00
C VAL A 262 -6.51 15.60 -5.80
N HIS A 263 -5.76 14.51 -5.67
CA HIS A 263 -4.29 14.57 -5.50
C HIS A 263 -3.58 15.23 -6.69
N VAL A 264 -4.08 15.02 -7.90
CA VAL A 264 -3.42 15.52 -9.12
C VAL A 264 -3.94 16.86 -9.58
N ARG A 265 -5.24 17.13 -9.38
CA ARG A 265 -5.90 18.36 -9.86
C ARG A 265 -6.10 19.42 -8.80
N GLY A 266 -5.95 19.05 -7.52
CA GLY A 266 -6.09 19.97 -6.38
C GLY A 266 -7.51 20.49 -6.16
N THR A 267 -8.53 19.78 -6.67
CA THR A 267 -9.93 20.20 -6.54
C THR A 267 -10.86 19.00 -6.64
N TYR A 268 -12.05 19.16 -6.07
CA TYR A 268 -13.09 18.13 -6.12
C TYR A 268 -13.67 18.01 -7.53
N PRO A 269 -13.75 16.80 -8.11
CA PRO A 269 -14.33 16.59 -9.43
C PRO A 269 -15.86 16.78 -9.42
N GLY A 270 -16.41 17.22 -10.56
CA GLY A 270 -17.83 17.52 -10.70
C GLY A 270 -18.76 16.35 -10.37
N TYR A 271 -18.34 15.12 -10.69
CA TYR A 271 -19.12 13.90 -10.38
C TYR A 271 -19.25 13.63 -8.88
N MET A 272 -18.24 14.01 -8.06
CA MET A 272 -18.34 13.89 -6.61
C MET A 272 -19.18 15.01 -6.00
N LYS A 273 -19.10 16.23 -6.53
CA LYS A 273 -20.00 17.32 -6.12
C LYS A 273 -21.47 16.97 -6.38
N ARG A 274 -21.74 16.30 -7.51
CA ARG A 274 -23.05 15.73 -7.81
C ARG A 274 -23.47 14.65 -6.81
N TYR A 275 -22.58 13.68 -6.56
CA TYR A 275 -22.81 12.59 -5.61
C TYR A 275 -23.17 13.13 -4.22
N PHE A 276 -22.41 14.08 -3.68
CA PHE A 276 -22.66 14.67 -2.37
C PHE A 276 -24.02 15.36 -2.32
N ARG A 277 -24.35 16.14 -3.35
CA ARG A 277 -25.65 16.83 -3.43
C ARG A 277 -26.83 15.84 -3.48
N GLU A 278 -26.74 14.81 -4.30
CA GLU A 278 -27.82 13.82 -4.47
C GLU A 278 -28.00 12.92 -3.23
N ASN A 279 -26.96 12.75 -2.41
CA ASN A 279 -27.00 11.98 -1.18
C ASN A 279 -27.11 12.85 0.09
N ASN A 280 -27.34 14.15 -0.04
CA ASN A 280 -27.43 15.11 1.06
C ASN A 280 -26.20 15.08 1.99
N ILE A 281 -25.01 14.95 1.42
CA ILE A 281 -23.72 14.97 2.14
C ILE A 281 -23.17 16.41 2.06
N GLU A 282 -23.19 17.10 3.21
CA GLU A 282 -22.58 18.41 3.36
C GLU A 282 -21.30 18.27 4.19
N LEU A 283 -20.15 18.47 3.54
CA LEU A 283 -18.83 18.43 4.18
C LEU A 283 -18.48 19.80 4.76
N ASP A 284 -17.82 19.78 5.92
CA ASP A 284 -17.19 20.95 6.51
C ASP A 284 -15.84 21.20 5.79
N VAL A 285 -15.86 22.07 4.81
CA VAL A 285 -14.71 22.45 3.97
C VAL A 285 -14.42 23.92 4.17
N THR A 286 -13.19 24.26 4.55
CA THR A 286 -12.76 25.65 4.68
C THR A 286 -12.11 26.19 3.40
N GLU A 287 -12.01 27.51 3.27
CA GLU A 287 -11.25 28.13 2.17
C GLU A 287 -9.76 27.73 2.23
N GLU A 288 -9.21 27.60 3.43
CA GLU A 288 -7.85 27.16 3.64
C GLU A 288 -7.63 25.71 3.15
N ASP A 289 -8.59 24.81 3.38
CA ASP A 289 -8.54 23.43 2.85
C ASP A 289 -8.42 23.45 1.32
N LEU A 290 -9.21 24.29 0.66
CA LEU A 290 -9.20 24.39 -0.81
C LEU A 290 -7.87 24.95 -1.33
N GLU A 291 -7.20 25.83 -0.61
CA GLU A 291 -5.87 26.32 -0.96
C GLU A 291 -4.80 25.23 -0.71
N ILE A 292 -4.89 24.49 0.39
CA ILE A 292 -3.97 23.39 0.69
C ILE A 292 -4.06 22.30 -0.38
N LEU A 293 -5.26 21.92 -0.81
CA LEU A 293 -5.47 20.88 -1.84
C LEU A 293 -4.77 21.19 -3.18
N LYS A 294 -4.44 22.44 -3.48
CA LYS A 294 -3.68 22.83 -4.68
C LYS A 294 -2.23 22.38 -4.68
N ASN A 295 -1.71 21.89 -3.55
CA ASN A 295 -0.39 21.26 -3.47
C ASN A 295 -0.47 19.82 -3.97
N THR A 296 -0.35 19.67 -5.29
CA THR A 296 -0.52 18.38 -5.98
C THR A 296 0.72 17.52 -5.93
N VAL A 297 0.53 16.21 -6.10
CA VAL A 297 1.61 15.21 -6.01
C VAL A 297 2.57 15.27 -7.19
N ASP A 298 3.81 14.80 -6.98
CA ASP A 298 4.83 14.71 -8.01
C ASP A 298 4.61 13.50 -8.93
N PHE A 299 4.14 12.38 -8.36
CA PHE A 299 3.83 11.14 -9.07
C PHE A 299 2.63 10.43 -8.44
N ILE A 300 2.06 9.48 -9.17
CA ILE A 300 0.98 8.62 -8.69
C ILE A 300 1.55 7.23 -8.47
N SER A 301 1.33 6.68 -7.30
CA SER A 301 1.64 5.28 -7.02
C SER A 301 0.39 4.48 -6.71
N PHE A 302 0.47 3.18 -6.93
CA PHE A 302 -0.67 2.31 -6.72
C PHE A 302 -0.26 0.87 -6.41
N SER A 303 -1.17 0.15 -5.76
CA SER A 303 -1.18 -1.30 -5.64
C SER A 303 -2.06 -1.92 -6.73
N TYR A 304 -1.61 -3.03 -7.28
CA TYR A 304 -2.37 -3.82 -8.24
C TYR A 304 -2.27 -5.31 -7.92
N TYR A 305 -3.40 -5.94 -7.66
CA TYR A 305 -3.46 -7.38 -7.38
C TYR A 305 -4.44 -8.10 -8.29
N MET A 306 -5.48 -7.42 -8.74
CA MET A 306 -6.59 -8.02 -9.47
C MET A 306 -7.42 -6.98 -10.21
N SER A 307 -8.24 -7.42 -11.14
CA SER A 307 -9.36 -6.68 -11.71
C SER A 307 -10.69 -7.11 -11.09
N THR A 308 -11.72 -6.29 -11.27
CA THR A 308 -13.10 -6.58 -10.88
C THR A 308 -14.03 -6.54 -12.09
N THR A 309 -15.26 -6.98 -11.90
CA THR A 309 -16.31 -6.92 -12.94
C THR A 309 -17.59 -6.37 -12.31
N GLU A 310 -18.27 -5.50 -13.03
CA GLU A 310 -19.49 -4.87 -12.56
C GLU A 310 -20.65 -5.05 -13.55
N THR A 311 -21.87 -5.01 -13.05
CA THR A 311 -23.09 -5.10 -13.85
C THR A 311 -24.22 -4.26 -13.22
N ALA A 312 -25.09 -3.70 -14.05
CA ALA A 312 -26.32 -3.06 -13.61
C ALA A 312 -27.39 -4.04 -13.16
N ASP A 313 -27.26 -5.33 -13.53
CA ASP A 313 -28.20 -6.39 -13.15
C ASP A 313 -27.88 -6.91 -11.74
N GLU A 314 -28.58 -6.40 -10.75
CA GLU A 314 -28.41 -6.79 -9.33
C GLU A 314 -28.57 -8.30 -9.09
N SER A 315 -29.37 -8.99 -9.91
CA SER A 315 -29.57 -10.42 -9.77
C SER A 315 -28.32 -11.27 -10.05
N LYS A 316 -27.35 -10.69 -10.78
CA LYS A 316 -26.08 -11.32 -11.11
C LYS A 316 -24.97 -10.99 -10.13
N ARG A 317 -25.18 -9.99 -9.26
CA ARG A 317 -24.23 -9.63 -8.20
C ARG A 317 -24.24 -10.72 -7.14
N LYS A 318 -23.14 -11.44 -7.03
CA LYS A 318 -22.91 -12.39 -5.93
C LYS A 318 -21.92 -11.77 -4.96
N ALA A 319 -22.08 -12.06 -3.67
CA ALA A 319 -21.02 -11.77 -2.71
C ALA A 319 -19.72 -12.42 -3.23
N GLY A 320 -18.69 -11.63 -3.44
CA GLY A 320 -17.42 -12.11 -3.97
C GLY A 320 -16.83 -13.20 -3.09
N ALA A 321 -16.22 -14.21 -3.70
CA ALA A 321 -15.43 -15.19 -2.97
C ALA A 321 -14.11 -14.56 -2.51
N GLY A 322 -13.71 -14.84 -1.27
CA GLY A 322 -12.46 -14.31 -0.70
C GLY A 322 -12.58 -12.89 -0.12
N ASN A 323 -11.47 -12.18 -0.08
CA ASN A 323 -11.35 -10.83 0.51
C ASN A 323 -11.77 -9.70 -0.46
N ILE A 324 -12.64 -9.98 -1.42
CA ILE A 324 -12.98 -9.04 -2.48
C ILE A 324 -14.18 -8.18 -2.07
N LEU A 325 -14.06 -6.90 -2.36
CA LEU A 325 -15.02 -5.85 -2.05
C LEU A 325 -16.13 -5.77 -3.11
N GLY A 326 -16.92 -6.83 -3.23
CA GLY A 326 -18.08 -6.86 -4.13
C GLY A 326 -17.74 -7.17 -5.60
N GLY A 327 -18.75 -7.13 -6.46
CA GLY A 327 -18.62 -7.36 -7.91
C GLY A 327 -19.12 -8.72 -8.39
N VAL A 328 -18.84 -9.01 -9.64
CA VAL A 328 -19.19 -10.27 -10.33
C VAL A 328 -17.89 -10.95 -10.75
N GLN A 329 -17.87 -12.28 -10.71
CA GLN A 329 -16.71 -13.02 -11.22
C GLN A 329 -16.62 -12.84 -12.75
N ASN A 330 -15.42 -12.48 -13.20
CA ASN A 330 -15.12 -12.44 -14.64
C ASN A 330 -15.09 -13.86 -15.19
N PRO A 331 -15.90 -14.19 -16.21
CA PRO A 331 -15.99 -15.55 -16.75
C PRO A 331 -14.73 -15.98 -17.53
N TYR A 332 -13.81 -15.07 -17.79
CA TYR A 332 -12.61 -15.32 -18.61
C TYR A 332 -11.31 -15.39 -17.78
N LEU A 333 -11.37 -15.12 -16.47
CA LEU A 333 -10.19 -15.06 -15.60
C LEU A 333 -10.22 -16.18 -14.56
N GLU A 334 -9.04 -16.74 -14.31
CA GLU A 334 -8.80 -17.61 -13.19
C GLU A 334 -8.61 -16.80 -11.90
N ALA A 335 -8.82 -17.42 -10.76
CA ALA A 335 -8.63 -16.80 -9.45
C ALA A 335 -7.62 -17.56 -8.60
N SER A 336 -6.91 -16.84 -7.73
CA SER A 336 -6.03 -17.42 -6.71
C SER A 336 -6.85 -18.17 -5.64
N GLU A 337 -6.15 -18.85 -4.72
CA GLU A 337 -6.76 -19.53 -3.55
C GLU A 337 -7.58 -18.59 -2.66
N TRP A 338 -7.29 -17.27 -2.69
CA TRP A 338 -8.05 -16.23 -2.00
C TRP A 338 -9.15 -15.58 -2.83
N GLY A 339 -9.45 -16.14 -4.02
CA GLY A 339 -10.49 -15.63 -4.92
C GLY A 339 -10.10 -14.39 -5.72
N TRP A 340 -8.84 -13.99 -5.71
CA TRP A 340 -8.37 -12.82 -6.47
C TRP A 340 -8.12 -13.20 -7.91
N GLN A 341 -8.78 -12.52 -8.82
CA GLN A 341 -8.67 -12.78 -10.25
C GLN A 341 -7.27 -12.42 -10.76
N ILE A 342 -6.64 -13.36 -11.48
CA ILE A 342 -5.31 -13.18 -12.05
C ILE A 342 -5.46 -12.51 -13.41
N ASP A 343 -5.06 -11.26 -13.50
CA ASP A 343 -5.23 -10.44 -14.70
C ASP A 343 -4.01 -9.58 -15.02
N PRO A 344 -2.99 -10.13 -15.69
CA PRO A 344 -1.85 -9.34 -16.11
C PRO A 344 -2.20 -8.17 -17.05
N GLN A 345 -3.17 -8.35 -17.95
CA GLN A 345 -3.59 -7.30 -18.88
C GLN A 345 -4.27 -6.12 -18.17
N GLY A 346 -4.95 -6.38 -17.06
CA GLY A 346 -5.54 -5.34 -16.24
C GLY A 346 -4.51 -4.37 -15.68
N LEU A 347 -3.29 -4.83 -15.42
CA LEU A 347 -2.20 -3.94 -15.00
C LEU A 347 -1.80 -2.97 -16.12
N ARG A 348 -1.72 -3.44 -17.38
CA ARG A 348 -1.49 -2.55 -18.54
C ARG A 348 -2.64 -1.56 -18.72
N VAL A 349 -3.88 -2.00 -18.53
CA VAL A 349 -5.06 -1.12 -18.59
C VAL A 349 -4.93 0.01 -17.57
N VAL A 350 -4.68 -0.31 -16.29
CA VAL A 350 -4.52 0.70 -15.22
C VAL A 350 -3.40 1.68 -15.52
N LEU A 351 -2.25 1.19 -15.99
CA LEU A 351 -1.11 2.05 -16.32
C LEU A 351 -1.47 3.06 -17.43
N ASN A 352 -2.12 2.60 -18.49
CA ASN A 352 -2.57 3.49 -19.57
C ASN A 352 -3.66 4.45 -19.10
N GLU A 353 -4.63 3.99 -18.32
CA GLU A 353 -5.71 4.85 -17.81
C GLU A 353 -5.17 5.98 -16.92
N PHE A 354 -4.28 5.69 -15.99
CA PHE A 354 -3.66 6.72 -15.16
C PHE A 354 -2.80 7.67 -15.98
N TRP A 355 -2.02 7.14 -16.93
CA TRP A 355 -1.19 7.96 -17.80
C TRP A 355 -2.03 8.89 -18.68
N ASP A 356 -3.03 8.37 -19.36
CA ASP A 356 -3.92 9.16 -20.22
C ASP A 356 -4.70 10.22 -19.45
N ARG A 357 -5.11 9.87 -18.22
CA ARG A 357 -5.91 10.76 -17.36
C ARG A 357 -5.09 11.91 -16.76
N TYR A 358 -3.85 11.66 -16.40
CA TYR A 358 -3.07 12.57 -15.55
C TYR A 358 -1.76 13.08 -16.15
N GLN A 359 -1.15 12.35 -17.07
CA GLN A 359 0.16 12.68 -17.66
C GLN A 359 1.21 13.00 -16.59
N LYS A 360 1.21 12.24 -15.49
CA LYS A 360 2.19 12.30 -14.42
C LYS A 360 2.95 10.97 -14.32
N PRO A 361 4.22 10.98 -13.88
CA PRO A 361 4.96 9.74 -13.64
C PRO A 361 4.19 8.79 -12.73
N LEU A 362 4.27 7.50 -13.01
CA LEU A 362 3.61 6.44 -12.25
C LEU A 362 4.63 5.57 -11.52
N PHE A 363 4.21 4.92 -10.44
CA PHE A 363 5.01 3.94 -9.71
C PHE A 363 4.11 2.78 -9.26
N ILE A 364 4.46 1.55 -9.66
CA ILE A 364 3.80 0.36 -9.12
C ILE A 364 4.50 0.03 -7.80
N VAL A 365 3.86 0.31 -6.68
CA VAL A 365 4.47 0.12 -5.36
C VAL A 365 4.03 -1.15 -4.64
N GLU A 366 3.03 -1.84 -5.17
CA GLU A 366 2.63 -3.17 -4.73
C GLU A 366 2.05 -3.99 -5.90
N ASN A 367 2.56 -5.21 -6.05
CA ASN A 367 1.99 -6.26 -6.89
C ASN A 367 2.56 -7.60 -6.43
N GLY A 368 1.78 -8.65 -6.42
CA GLY A 368 2.25 -9.97 -6.00
C GLY A 368 1.12 -11.00 -5.90
N LEU A 369 1.49 -12.25 -5.77
CA LEU A 369 0.59 -13.39 -5.61
C LEU A 369 0.70 -13.96 -4.19
N GLY A 370 -0.38 -13.85 -3.42
CA GLY A 370 -0.51 -14.59 -2.16
C GLY A 370 -0.78 -16.06 -2.42
N ALA A 371 0.06 -16.94 -1.87
CA ALA A 371 -0.04 -18.38 -2.05
C ALA A 371 0.38 -19.14 -0.78
N ILE A 372 0.02 -20.42 -0.70
CA ILE A 372 0.48 -21.33 0.36
C ILE A 372 1.79 -21.97 -0.12
N ASP A 373 2.90 -21.48 0.42
CA ASP A 373 4.22 -21.99 0.10
C ASP A 373 4.56 -23.20 0.95
N GLN A 374 5.25 -24.18 0.36
CA GLN A 374 5.77 -25.36 1.06
C GLN A 374 7.30 -25.28 1.11
N LEU A 375 7.85 -25.27 2.33
CA LEU A 375 9.29 -25.33 2.52
C LEU A 375 9.78 -26.75 2.27
N GLU A 376 10.73 -26.91 1.36
CA GLU A 376 11.31 -28.18 0.98
C GLU A 376 12.83 -28.08 0.88
N LYS A 377 13.51 -29.19 0.60
CA LYS A 377 14.94 -29.19 0.36
C LYS A 377 15.24 -29.35 -1.12
N ASP A 378 16.16 -28.52 -1.61
CA ASP A 378 16.69 -28.64 -2.96
C ASP A 378 17.64 -29.88 -3.08
N GLU A 379 18.18 -30.11 -4.28
CA GLU A 379 19.12 -31.20 -4.60
C GLU A 379 20.37 -31.15 -3.74
N ASN A 380 20.77 -30.00 -3.22
CA ASN A 380 21.94 -29.78 -2.37
C ASN A 380 21.62 -29.89 -0.87
N GLY A 381 20.35 -30.12 -0.53
CA GLY A 381 19.86 -30.20 0.84
C GLY A 381 19.57 -28.86 1.52
N ASN A 382 19.58 -27.75 0.79
CA ASN A 382 19.21 -26.42 1.30
C ASN A 382 17.68 -26.25 1.31
N TYR A 383 17.19 -25.58 2.32
CA TYR A 383 15.76 -25.21 2.37
C TYR A 383 15.40 -24.15 1.33
N THR A 384 14.33 -24.38 0.60
CA THR A 384 13.79 -23.48 -0.42
C THR A 384 12.28 -23.70 -0.59
N VAL A 385 11.65 -22.87 -1.44
CA VAL A 385 10.29 -23.07 -1.93
C VAL A 385 10.33 -23.11 -3.46
N ASN A 386 9.75 -24.15 -4.05
CA ASN A 386 9.62 -24.22 -5.50
C ASN A 386 8.34 -23.49 -5.95
N ASP A 387 8.46 -22.18 -6.14
CA ASP A 387 7.35 -21.28 -6.40
C ASP A 387 7.24 -20.81 -7.86
N ASP A 388 7.30 -21.75 -8.80
CA ASP A 388 7.11 -21.51 -10.25
C ASP A 388 5.78 -20.78 -10.56
N TYR A 389 4.73 -21.08 -9.80
CA TYR A 389 3.45 -20.38 -9.91
C TYR A 389 3.58 -18.86 -9.68
N ARG A 390 4.46 -18.44 -8.77
CA ARG A 390 4.74 -17.03 -8.48
C ARG A 390 5.59 -16.40 -9.58
N ILE A 391 6.61 -17.11 -10.05
CA ILE A 391 7.44 -16.68 -11.18
C ILE A 391 6.55 -16.43 -12.40
N ASN A 392 5.65 -17.38 -12.73
CA ASN A 392 4.73 -17.25 -13.84
C ASN A 392 3.80 -16.03 -13.70
N TYR A 393 3.27 -15.81 -12.49
CA TYR A 393 2.43 -14.65 -12.20
C TYR A 393 3.19 -13.32 -12.42
N LEU A 394 4.36 -13.19 -11.80
CA LEU A 394 5.17 -11.97 -11.89
C LEU A 394 5.68 -11.71 -13.31
N SER A 395 6.16 -12.75 -13.99
CA SER A 395 6.62 -12.65 -15.39
C SER A 395 5.51 -12.17 -16.32
N ALA A 396 4.29 -12.73 -16.18
CA ALA A 396 3.14 -12.31 -16.97
C ALA A 396 2.77 -10.83 -16.72
N HIS A 397 2.77 -10.40 -15.45
CA HIS A 397 2.48 -9.01 -15.09
C HIS A 397 3.57 -8.06 -15.59
N LEU A 398 4.85 -8.37 -15.37
CA LEU A 398 5.98 -7.54 -15.82
C LEU A 398 6.06 -7.44 -17.34
N SER A 399 5.66 -8.48 -18.05
CA SER A 399 5.52 -8.43 -19.52
C SER A 399 4.49 -7.38 -19.94
N GLN A 400 3.35 -7.26 -19.25
CA GLN A 400 2.35 -6.24 -19.52
C GLN A 400 2.81 -4.83 -19.08
N VAL A 401 3.61 -4.74 -18.03
CA VAL A 401 4.27 -3.47 -17.66
C VAL A 401 5.21 -2.98 -18.77
N LYS A 402 6.01 -3.90 -19.34
CA LYS A 402 6.89 -3.61 -20.49
C LYS A 402 6.10 -3.09 -21.70
N GLU A 403 4.94 -3.69 -21.98
CA GLU A 403 4.05 -3.21 -23.03
C GLU A 403 3.46 -1.83 -22.73
N ALA A 404 3.05 -1.54 -21.50
CA ALA A 404 2.57 -0.22 -21.11
C ALA A 404 3.64 0.88 -21.29
N ILE A 405 4.90 0.58 -20.98
CA ILE A 405 6.03 1.50 -21.23
C ILE A 405 6.18 1.76 -22.75
N LYS A 406 6.01 0.74 -23.58
CA LYS A 406 6.01 0.91 -25.05
C LYS A 406 4.80 1.71 -25.53
N ASP A 407 3.65 1.64 -24.86
CA ASP A 407 2.48 2.49 -25.14
C ASP A 407 2.77 3.98 -24.83
N GLY A 408 3.83 4.29 -24.10
CA GLY A 408 4.26 5.67 -23.77
C GLY A 408 4.08 6.05 -22.30
N VAL A 409 3.73 5.10 -21.44
CA VAL A 409 3.61 5.35 -19.99
C VAL A 409 4.98 5.69 -19.40
N ASP A 410 5.04 6.79 -18.64
CA ASP A 410 6.21 7.16 -17.84
C ASP A 410 6.14 6.46 -16.48
N LEU A 411 6.87 5.36 -16.36
CA LEU A 411 6.88 4.51 -15.16
C LEU A 411 8.25 4.58 -14.49
N MET A 412 8.26 5.01 -13.23
CA MET A 412 9.46 5.22 -12.42
C MET A 412 10.06 3.90 -11.89
N GLY A 413 9.22 2.95 -11.52
CA GLY A 413 9.68 1.73 -10.87
C GLY A 413 8.57 0.72 -10.57
N TYR A 414 9.02 -0.38 -10.00
CA TYR A 414 8.19 -1.51 -9.58
C TYR A 414 8.73 -2.09 -8.28
N THR A 415 7.89 -2.16 -7.26
CA THR A 415 8.17 -2.89 -6.03
C THR A 415 7.13 -3.99 -5.83
N SER A 416 7.62 -5.24 -5.76
CA SER A 416 6.76 -6.38 -5.49
C SER A 416 6.32 -6.39 -4.02
N TRP A 417 5.08 -6.81 -3.77
CA TRP A 417 4.56 -6.84 -2.41
C TRP A 417 5.01 -8.09 -1.65
N GLY A 418 5.46 -7.87 -0.40
CA GLY A 418 5.88 -8.97 0.46
C GLY A 418 7.15 -9.66 -0.05
N CYS A 419 8.15 -8.86 -0.45
CA CYS A 419 9.45 -9.35 -0.92
C CYS A 419 10.17 -10.27 0.10
N ILE A 420 9.80 -10.16 1.35
CA ILE A 420 10.04 -11.09 2.45
C ILE A 420 8.68 -11.43 3.07
N ASP A 421 8.45 -12.67 3.45
CA ASP A 421 7.19 -13.09 4.07
C ASP A 421 6.83 -12.19 5.25
N LEU A 422 5.56 -11.85 5.34
CA LEU A 422 5.01 -10.95 6.33
C LEU A 422 3.61 -11.40 6.75
N VAL A 423 3.08 -10.81 7.82
CA VAL A 423 1.72 -11.08 8.28
C VAL A 423 0.72 -10.41 7.34
N SER A 424 -0.22 -11.17 6.80
CA SER A 424 -1.23 -10.64 5.88
C SER A 424 -2.08 -9.53 6.51
N ALA A 425 -2.28 -8.42 5.81
CA ALA A 425 -3.09 -7.31 6.30
C ALA A 425 -4.57 -7.69 6.47
N SER A 426 -5.13 -8.44 5.52
CA SER A 426 -6.55 -8.77 5.48
C SER A 426 -6.95 -9.89 6.45
N THR A 427 -6.07 -10.88 6.67
CA THR A 427 -6.37 -12.09 7.46
C THR A 427 -5.53 -12.26 8.71
N ALA A 428 -4.46 -11.46 8.88
CA ALA A 428 -3.45 -11.58 9.93
C ALA A 428 -2.79 -12.98 10.00
N GLU A 429 -2.63 -13.64 8.86
CA GLU A 429 -2.05 -14.98 8.73
C GLU A 429 -0.66 -14.94 8.09
N MET A 430 0.21 -15.87 8.50
CA MET A 430 1.50 -16.10 7.85
C MET A 430 1.41 -17.03 6.65
N LYS A 431 0.41 -17.91 6.57
CA LYS A 431 0.28 -18.88 5.48
C LYS A 431 0.01 -18.25 4.11
N LYS A 432 -0.56 -17.04 4.07
CA LYS A 432 -0.70 -16.25 2.84
C LYS A 432 0.62 -15.55 2.53
N ARG A 433 1.49 -16.28 1.86
CA ARG A 433 2.85 -15.83 1.56
C ARG A 433 2.93 -15.17 0.19
N TYR A 434 3.82 -14.20 0.10
CA TYR A 434 4.07 -13.49 -1.14
C TYR A 434 5.46 -13.86 -1.68
N ASP A 435 6.29 -12.92 -2.12
CA ASP A 435 7.40 -13.13 -3.02
C ASP A 435 8.61 -13.93 -2.43
N PHE A 436 9.79 -13.42 -2.40
CA PHE A 436 11.09 -14.05 -2.66
C PHE A 436 11.75 -14.74 -1.46
N ILE A 437 11.43 -14.30 -0.25
CA ILE A 437 12.12 -14.77 0.97
C ILE A 437 11.10 -15.38 1.92
N TYR A 438 11.23 -16.69 2.12
CA TYR A 438 10.43 -17.43 3.09
C TYR A 438 10.93 -17.15 4.50
N VAL A 439 10.00 -16.89 5.42
CA VAL A 439 10.28 -16.80 6.85
C VAL A 439 9.62 -17.97 7.56
N ASP A 440 10.42 -18.73 8.32
CA ASP A 440 9.92 -19.86 9.09
C ASP A 440 9.11 -19.40 10.29
N ARG A 441 7.84 -19.07 10.03
CA ARG A 441 6.83 -18.72 11.02
C ARG A 441 5.47 -19.25 10.59
N ASN A 442 4.73 -19.81 11.53
CA ASN A 442 3.43 -20.40 11.33
C ASN A 442 2.30 -19.51 11.88
N ASN A 443 1.05 -19.83 11.52
CA ASN A 443 -0.13 -19.10 12.00
C ASN A 443 -0.36 -19.22 13.52
N ASP A 444 0.18 -20.23 14.16
CA ASP A 444 0.14 -20.40 15.63
C ASP A 444 1.29 -19.66 16.35
N GLY A 445 2.09 -18.91 15.62
CA GLY A 445 3.24 -18.19 16.14
C GLY A 445 4.51 -19.01 16.34
N THR A 446 4.50 -20.33 16.02
CA THR A 446 5.68 -21.18 16.07
C THR A 446 6.59 -20.96 14.87
N GLY A 447 7.82 -21.38 14.95
CA GLY A 447 8.85 -21.29 13.91
C GLY A 447 10.14 -20.70 14.44
N THR A 448 11.18 -20.74 13.64
CA THR A 448 12.54 -20.28 14.02
C THR A 448 12.82 -18.85 13.62
N LEU A 449 11.93 -18.25 12.83
CA LEU A 449 12.15 -16.96 12.14
C LEU A 449 13.36 -16.97 11.18
N ASN A 450 13.86 -18.14 10.80
CA ASN A 450 14.92 -18.22 9.79
C ASN A 450 14.40 -17.79 8.42
N ARG A 451 15.29 -17.18 7.62
CA ARG A 451 15.03 -16.75 6.26
C ARG A 451 15.57 -17.76 5.27
N TYR A 452 14.77 -18.13 4.28
CA TYR A 452 15.17 -19.03 3.21
C TYR A 452 14.80 -18.42 1.86
N LYS A 453 15.71 -18.51 0.89
CA LYS A 453 15.45 -18.01 -0.47
C LYS A 453 14.50 -18.96 -1.18
N LYS A 454 13.42 -18.41 -1.76
CA LYS A 454 12.54 -19.16 -2.65
C LYS A 454 13.17 -19.23 -4.05
N LYS A 455 12.68 -20.07 -4.93
CA LYS A 455 13.13 -20.12 -6.33
C LYS A 455 12.97 -18.78 -7.04
N SER A 456 11.91 -18.04 -6.75
CA SER A 456 11.65 -16.70 -7.26
C SER A 456 12.71 -15.67 -6.87
N PHE A 457 13.51 -15.90 -5.82
CA PHE A 457 14.60 -15.00 -5.42
C PHE A 457 15.65 -14.87 -6.53
N ASP A 458 16.17 -15.98 -7.02
CA ASP A 458 17.19 -15.97 -8.07
C ASP A 458 16.63 -15.53 -9.42
N TRP A 459 15.36 -15.87 -9.70
CA TRP A 459 14.67 -15.36 -10.89
C TRP A 459 14.57 -13.85 -10.86
N TYR A 460 14.08 -13.24 -9.77
CA TYR A 460 13.93 -11.77 -9.69
C TYR A 460 15.27 -11.05 -9.67
N LYS A 461 16.28 -11.64 -9.04
CA LYS A 461 17.67 -11.16 -9.13
C LYS A 461 18.14 -11.06 -10.58
N ASN A 462 17.82 -12.04 -11.41
CA ASN A 462 18.14 -12.03 -12.85
C ASN A 462 17.31 -10.96 -13.59
N VAL A 463 16.02 -10.82 -13.29
CA VAL A 463 15.19 -9.75 -13.86
C VAL A 463 15.79 -8.38 -13.60
N ILE A 464 16.22 -8.11 -12.38
CA ILE A 464 16.86 -6.83 -12.03
C ILE A 464 18.20 -6.66 -12.76
N ALA A 465 19.03 -7.70 -12.78
CA ALA A 465 20.35 -7.66 -13.43
C ALA A 465 20.27 -7.41 -14.92
N THR A 466 19.25 -7.92 -15.59
CA THR A 466 18.98 -7.74 -17.02
C THR A 466 18.08 -6.55 -17.33
N ASN A 467 17.70 -5.78 -16.32
CA ASN A 467 16.74 -4.67 -16.45
C ASN A 467 15.44 -5.11 -17.16
N GLY A 468 14.91 -6.29 -16.78
CA GLY A 468 13.65 -6.81 -17.34
C GLY A 468 13.73 -7.33 -18.78
N GLU A 469 14.93 -7.64 -19.28
CA GLU A 469 15.06 -8.31 -20.59
C GLU A 469 14.71 -9.80 -20.47
N ASP A 470 15.09 -10.44 -19.37
CA ASP A 470 14.81 -11.84 -19.08
C ASP A 470 13.68 -11.92 -18.02
N LEU A 471 12.44 -12.03 -18.46
CA LEU A 471 11.23 -12.16 -17.60
C LEU A 471 10.75 -13.60 -17.46
#